data_74cd8a735cc1a9b84d60c462232e0953
#
_entry.id   74cd8a735cc1a9b84d60c462232e0953
#
_cell.length_a   1.000
_cell.length_b   1.000
_cell.length_c   1.000
_cell.angle_alpha   90.00
_cell.angle_beta   90.00
_cell.angle_gamma   90.00
#
_symmetry.space_group_name_H-M   'P 1'
#
loop_
_entity.id
_entity.type
_entity.pdbx_description
1 polymer ?
#
loop_
_entity_poly.entity_id
_entity_poly.type
_entity_poly.pdbx_seq_one_letter_code
_entity_poly.pdbx_strand_id
1 'polypeptide(L)'
;EDYGINIHDLEELESDAGLGNGGLGRLAACFMDSLASLDYPGHGNTIRYEYGLFKQKIENGYQVELPDQWMKTGFMWEVRKPKHRVPVKFFGKVIWDESEGKWKHVDAETIYAVPYDVPVIGNDTVNTNTLRLWSAEPSEDFPSNHDFQRYIEDVRSICQNLYPDDSTPAGKMLRLKQEYFFCSAGIQAIIKAHLRNYPSLDNFHEKHV
;
A
#
# COMPACT_ATOMS: atom_id res chain seq x y z
N GLU A 1 -27.69 13.69 -16.34
CA GLU A 1 -28.57 14.54 -17.14
C GLU A 1 -29.64 15.24 -16.29
N ASP A 2 -30.18 14.61 -15.27
CA ASP A 2 -31.29 15.14 -14.43
C ASP A 2 -30.91 16.41 -13.64
N TYR A 3 -29.65 16.65 -13.43
CA TYR A 3 -29.13 17.84 -12.73
C TYR A 3 -28.49 18.88 -13.66
N GLY A 4 -28.52 18.65 -14.98
CA GLY A 4 -27.87 19.54 -15.97
C GLY A 4 -26.36 19.59 -15.90
N ILE A 5 -25.73 18.56 -15.30
CA ILE A 5 -24.29 18.45 -15.11
C ILE A 5 -23.74 17.45 -16.16
N ASN A 6 -22.68 17.85 -16.85
CA ASN A 6 -21.94 16.96 -17.74
C ASN A 6 -20.98 16.09 -16.93
N ILE A 7 -21.04 14.78 -17.11
CA ILE A 7 -20.17 13.83 -16.38
C ILE A 7 -18.68 14.06 -16.70
N HIS A 8 -18.34 14.41 -17.92
CA HIS A 8 -16.96 14.69 -18.32
C HIS A 8 -16.38 15.90 -17.58
N ASP A 9 -17.20 16.93 -17.29
CA ASP A 9 -16.76 18.08 -16.52
C ASP A 9 -16.51 17.70 -15.04
N LEU A 10 -17.20 16.67 -14.52
CA LEU A 10 -16.97 16.13 -13.18
C LEU A 10 -15.72 15.29 -13.12
N GLU A 11 -15.46 14.48 -14.11
CA GLU A 11 -14.26 13.62 -14.21
C GLU A 11 -12.99 14.47 -14.18
N GLU A 12 -12.98 15.63 -14.88
CA GLU A 12 -11.86 16.56 -14.90
C GLU A 12 -11.59 17.27 -13.53
N LEU A 13 -12.57 17.27 -12.63
CA LEU A 13 -12.42 17.86 -11.29
C LEU A 13 -11.81 16.88 -10.27
N GLU A 14 -11.77 15.59 -10.59
CA GLU A 14 -11.25 14.59 -9.69
C GLU A 14 -9.70 14.57 -9.73
N SER A 15 -9.08 14.60 -8.55
CA SER A 15 -7.62 14.55 -8.45
C SER A 15 -7.11 13.12 -8.63
N ASP A 16 -6.00 12.97 -9.35
CA ASP A 16 -5.30 11.70 -9.47
C ASP A 16 -4.81 11.20 -8.10
N ALA A 17 -4.84 9.90 -7.88
CA ALA A 17 -4.24 9.29 -6.71
C ALA A 17 -2.71 9.47 -6.73
N GLY A 18 -2.13 10.00 -5.65
CA GLY A 18 -0.70 10.29 -5.50
C GLY A 18 0.15 9.04 -5.26
N LEU A 19 0.00 7.99 -6.08
CA LEU A 19 0.61 6.67 -5.90
C LEU A 19 1.81 6.39 -6.82
N GLY A 20 2.16 7.32 -7.70
CA GLY A 20 3.27 7.18 -8.62
C GLY A 20 3.76 8.53 -9.12
N ASN A 21 4.95 8.54 -9.76
CA ASN A 21 5.60 9.76 -10.22
C ASN A 21 5.73 9.83 -11.75
N GLY A 22 5.78 8.71 -12.44
CA GLY A 22 6.09 8.70 -13.87
C GLY A 22 5.99 7.30 -14.44
N GLY A 23 6.98 6.89 -15.21
CA GLY A 23 6.96 5.68 -16.02
C GLY A 23 6.50 4.43 -15.29
N LEU A 24 7.12 4.07 -14.16
CA LEU A 24 6.76 2.85 -13.43
C LEU A 24 5.38 2.91 -12.78
N GLY A 25 5.04 4.02 -12.13
CA GLY A 25 3.73 4.19 -11.50
C GLY A 25 2.60 4.20 -12.54
N ARG A 26 2.79 4.90 -13.66
CA ARG A 26 1.82 4.90 -14.76
C ARG A 26 1.70 3.54 -15.42
N LEU A 27 2.81 2.82 -15.60
CA LEU A 27 2.83 1.48 -16.16
C LEU A 27 2.02 0.50 -15.29
N ALA A 28 2.19 0.55 -13.97
CA ALA A 28 1.40 -0.26 -13.04
C ALA A 28 -0.11 0.02 -13.17
N ALA A 29 -0.50 1.30 -13.25
CA ALA A 29 -1.89 1.69 -13.46
C ALA A 29 -2.45 1.13 -14.78
N CYS A 30 -1.70 1.27 -15.88
CA CYS A 30 -2.10 0.74 -17.19
C CYS A 30 -2.20 -0.80 -17.19
N PHE A 31 -1.32 -1.50 -16.48
CA PHE A 31 -1.40 -2.96 -16.37
C PHE A 31 -2.62 -3.41 -15.56
N MET A 32 -2.94 -2.72 -14.46
CA MET A 32 -4.15 -3.03 -13.68
C MET A 32 -5.41 -2.84 -14.50
N ASP A 33 -5.51 -1.75 -15.26
CA ASP A 33 -6.61 -1.49 -16.18
C ASP A 33 -6.70 -2.54 -17.31
N SER A 34 -5.56 -2.86 -17.94
CA SER A 34 -5.50 -3.88 -18.99
C SER A 34 -5.89 -5.27 -18.49
N LEU A 35 -5.44 -5.68 -17.33
CA LEU A 35 -5.83 -6.96 -16.71
C LEU A 35 -7.33 -7.01 -16.46
N ALA A 36 -7.91 -5.94 -15.92
CA ALA A 36 -9.35 -5.87 -15.70
C ALA A 36 -10.14 -5.92 -17.03
N SER A 37 -9.72 -5.15 -18.03
CA SER A 37 -10.39 -5.08 -19.35
C SER A 37 -10.24 -6.36 -20.18
N LEU A 38 -9.20 -7.17 -19.92
CA LEU A 38 -9.01 -8.49 -20.52
C LEU A 38 -9.65 -9.63 -19.71
N ASP A 39 -10.40 -9.30 -18.67
CA ASP A 39 -11.08 -10.26 -17.79
C ASP A 39 -10.10 -11.19 -17.01
N TYR A 40 -8.85 -10.74 -16.78
CA TYR A 40 -7.89 -11.45 -15.96
C TYR A 40 -7.99 -11.02 -14.50
N PRO A 41 -8.03 -11.97 -13.53
CA PRO A 41 -7.99 -11.62 -12.12
C PRO A 41 -6.60 -11.09 -11.74
N GLY A 42 -6.57 -9.90 -11.14
CA GLY A 42 -5.34 -9.25 -10.74
C GLY A 42 -5.47 -8.48 -9.43
N HIS A 43 -4.40 -8.47 -8.63
CA HIS A 43 -4.30 -7.69 -7.42
C HIS A 43 -3.03 -6.85 -7.42
N GLY A 44 -3.18 -5.52 -7.45
CA GLY A 44 -2.09 -4.59 -7.21
C GLY A 44 -1.87 -4.40 -5.71
N ASN A 45 -0.62 -4.21 -5.31
CA ASN A 45 -0.25 -3.89 -3.94
C ASN A 45 0.75 -2.75 -3.92
N THR A 46 0.48 -1.74 -3.11
CA THR A 46 1.41 -0.63 -2.84
C THR A 46 1.15 -0.04 -1.47
N ILE A 47 1.91 0.98 -1.08
CA ILE A 47 1.69 1.74 0.15
C ILE A 47 0.61 2.81 -0.12
N ARG A 48 -0.21 3.08 0.88
CA ARG A 48 -1.14 4.20 0.91
C ARG A 48 -0.39 5.46 1.33
N TYR A 49 0.28 6.10 0.37
CA TYR A 49 1.06 7.30 0.64
C TYR A 49 0.16 8.49 0.98
N GLU A 50 0.51 9.22 2.03
CA GLU A 50 -0.20 10.44 2.44
C GLU A 50 0.05 11.59 1.47
N TYR A 51 1.29 11.67 0.97
CA TYR A 51 1.70 12.67 -0.01
C TYR A 51 2.21 11.98 -1.27
N GLY A 52 1.72 12.44 -2.42
CA GLY A 52 2.32 12.13 -3.71
C GLY A 52 3.70 12.77 -3.85
N LEU A 53 4.26 12.78 -5.07
CA LEU A 53 5.58 13.38 -5.27
C LEU A 53 5.56 14.89 -5.00
N PHE A 54 4.81 15.64 -5.79
CA PHE A 54 4.47 17.05 -5.57
C PHE A 54 3.34 17.46 -6.52
N LYS A 55 2.62 18.51 -6.15
CA LYS A 55 1.67 19.20 -7.02
C LYS A 55 2.41 20.32 -7.75
N GLN A 56 2.40 20.27 -9.08
CA GLN A 56 3.00 21.29 -9.91
C GLN A 56 2.16 22.55 -9.96
N LYS A 57 2.79 23.71 -9.76
CA LYS A 57 2.23 25.03 -10.04
C LYS A 57 3.20 25.79 -10.94
N ILE A 58 2.69 26.58 -11.86
CA ILE A 58 3.50 27.49 -12.67
C ILE A 58 3.28 28.92 -12.18
N GLU A 59 4.35 29.57 -11.74
CA GLU A 59 4.35 30.97 -11.34
C GLU A 59 5.46 31.73 -12.09
N ASN A 60 5.09 32.83 -12.71
CA ASN A 60 6.02 33.69 -13.50
C ASN A 60 6.85 32.90 -14.55
N GLY A 61 6.27 31.83 -15.12
CA GLY A 61 6.93 30.97 -16.09
C GLY A 61 7.85 29.87 -15.50
N TYR A 62 7.92 29.75 -14.18
CA TYR A 62 8.71 28.75 -13.47
C TYR A 62 7.83 27.73 -12.74
N GLN A 63 8.31 26.49 -12.66
CA GLN A 63 7.69 25.46 -11.84
C GLN A 63 7.88 25.77 -10.35
N VAL A 64 6.79 25.68 -9.60
CA VAL A 64 6.78 25.70 -8.14
C VAL A 64 6.19 24.39 -7.66
N GLU A 65 6.89 23.70 -6.77
CA GLU A 65 6.49 22.43 -6.17
C GLU A 65 5.69 22.68 -4.89
N LEU A 66 4.50 22.10 -4.84
CA LEU A 66 3.62 22.18 -3.67
C LEU A 66 3.37 20.77 -3.11
N PRO A 67 3.07 20.62 -1.80
CA PRO A 67 2.67 19.33 -1.25
C PRO A 67 1.46 18.76 -1.98
N ASP A 68 1.58 17.54 -2.49
CA ASP A 68 0.48 16.81 -3.12
C ASP A 68 -0.33 16.06 -2.07
N GLN A 69 -1.29 16.75 -1.45
CA GLN A 69 -2.22 16.22 -0.47
C GLN A 69 -3.46 15.62 -1.15
N TRP A 70 -3.27 14.63 -2.00
CA TRP A 70 -4.34 14.04 -2.82
C TRP A 70 -5.51 13.46 -2.01
N MET A 71 -5.27 13.07 -0.75
CA MET A 71 -6.31 12.57 0.16
C MET A 71 -6.98 13.65 1.04
N LYS A 72 -6.66 14.93 0.86
CA LYS A 72 -7.13 16.00 1.76
C LYS A 72 -8.65 16.07 1.86
N THR A 73 -9.36 15.82 0.79
CA THR A 73 -10.84 15.82 0.72
C THR A 73 -11.45 14.41 0.90
N GLY A 74 -10.62 13.42 1.22
CA GLY A 74 -10.98 12.01 1.19
C GLY A 74 -10.78 11.41 -0.20
N PHE A 75 -10.62 10.10 -0.25
CA PHE A 75 -10.57 9.33 -1.50
C PHE A 75 -11.75 8.35 -1.50
N MET A 76 -12.79 8.70 -2.23
CA MET A 76 -14.09 8.03 -2.19
C MET A 76 -14.07 6.57 -2.66
N TRP A 77 -13.07 6.22 -3.47
CA TRP A 77 -12.97 4.90 -4.11
C TRP A 77 -12.33 3.83 -3.23
N GLU A 78 -11.75 4.20 -2.10
CA GLU A 78 -11.10 3.24 -1.21
C GLU A 78 -12.03 2.72 -0.12
N VAL A 79 -11.89 1.43 0.20
CA VAL A 79 -12.61 0.77 1.29
C VAL A 79 -11.61 0.25 2.32
N ARG A 80 -11.59 0.84 3.51
CA ARG A 80 -10.75 0.40 4.63
C ARG A 80 -11.23 -0.95 5.17
N LYS A 81 -10.33 -1.95 5.29
CA LYS A 81 -10.64 -3.31 5.76
C LYS A 81 -9.82 -3.70 7.01
N PRO A 82 -10.08 -3.12 8.18
CA PRO A 82 -9.26 -3.31 9.39
C PRO A 82 -9.24 -4.77 9.90
N LYS A 83 -10.28 -5.56 9.62
CA LYS A 83 -10.31 -7.00 9.96
C LYS A 83 -9.30 -7.84 9.16
N HIS A 84 -8.75 -7.29 8.08
CA HIS A 84 -7.76 -7.93 7.23
C HIS A 84 -6.34 -7.43 7.47
N ARG A 85 -6.13 -6.67 8.56
CA ARG A 85 -4.79 -6.23 8.95
C ARG A 85 -3.85 -7.41 9.14
N VAL A 86 -2.58 -7.19 8.83
CA VAL A 86 -1.51 -8.18 9.03
C VAL A 86 -0.34 -7.54 9.79
N PRO A 87 0.34 -8.28 10.68
CA PRO A 87 1.51 -7.77 11.36
C PRO A 87 2.73 -7.84 10.44
N VAL A 88 3.44 -6.72 10.31
CA VAL A 88 4.76 -6.66 9.69
C VAL A 88 5.79 -6.45 10.77
N LYS A 89 6.77 -7.35 10.84
CA LYS A 89 7.80 -7.36 11.88
C LYS A 89 9.11 -6.85 11.32
N PHE A 90 9.67 -5.84 11.98
CA PHE A 90 10.95 -5.24 11.63
C PHE A 90 12.01 -5.61 12.67
N PHE A 91 13.25 -5.72 12.24
CA PHE A 91 14.41 -6.03 13.10
C PHE A 91 14.26 -7.36 13.87
N GLY A 92 14.84 -7.43 15.07
CA GLY A 92 14.80 -8.64 15.88
C GLY A 92 15.68 -9.78 15.32
N LYS A 93 15.34 -11.00 15.70
CA LYS A 93 16.04 -12.22 15.26
C LYS A 93 15.07 -13.37 15.10
N VAL A 94 15.40 -14.29 14.20
CA VAL A 94 14.65 -15.54 14.01
C VAL A 94 15.35 -16.64 14.77
N ILE A 95 14.63 -17.31 15.66
CA ILE A 95 15.12 -18.43 16.46
C ILE A 95 14.27 -19.68 16.21
N TRP A 96 14.89 -20.85 16.33
CA TRP A 96 14.15 -22.09 16.36
C TRP A 96 13.63 -22.34 17.78
N ASP A 97 12.33 -22.53 17.93
CA ASP A 97 11.71 -22.90 19.20
C ASP A 97 11.53 -24.43 19.23
N GLU A 98 12.37 -25.09 20.03
CA GLU A 98 12.34 -26.56 20.16
C GLU A 98 11.03 -27.06 20.79
N SER A 99 10.41 -26.25 21.66
CA SER A 99 9.18 -26.64 22.36
C SER A 99 7.96 -26.70 21.45
N GLU A 100 7.93 -25.86 20.44
CA GLU A 100 6.84 -25.77 19.46
C GLU A 100 7.23 -26.34 18.09
N GLY A 101 8.50 -26.70 17.88
CA GLY A 101 9.00 -27.25 16.61
C GLY A 101 8.86 -26.26 15.44
N LYS A 102 9.00 -24.96 15.69
CA LYS A 102 8.83 -23.94 14.66
C LYS A 102 9.78 -22.76 14.82
N TRP A 103 9.98 -22.04 13.72
CA TRP A 103 10.70 -20.77 13.73
C TRP A 103 9.86 -19.65 14.35
N LYS A 104 10.46 -18.86 15.23
CA LYS A 104 9.87 -17.68 15.84
C LYS A 104 10.68 -16.42 15.53
N HIS A 105 10.00 -15.34 15.18
CA HIS A 105 10.59 -14.02 15.06
C HIS A 105 10.39 -13.28 16.39
N VAL A 106 11.48 -13.09 17.13
CA VAL A 106 11.48 -12.50 18.48
C VAL A 106 12.23 -11.17 18.52
N ASP A 107 11.99 -10.38 19.55
CA ASP A 107 12.59 -9.07 19.75
C ASP A 107 12.35 -8.10 18.56
N ALA A 108 11.27 -8.32 17.83
CA ALA A 108 10.91 -7.53 16.66
C ALA A 108 9.94 -6.40 17.01
N GLU A 109 10.08 -5.30 16.29
CA GLU A 109 9.11 -4.21 16.28
C GLU A 109 7.96 -4.58 15.34
N THR A 110 6.73 -4.57 15.83
CA THR A 110 5.55 -4.91 15.04
C THR A 110 4.79 -3.65 14.63
N ILE A 111 4.52 -3.54 13.32
CA ILE A 111 3.66 -2.50 12.72
C ILE A 111 2.53 -3.21 12.00
N TYR A 112 1.30 -2.79 12.19
CA TYR A 112 0.19 -3.35 11.43
C TYR A 112 0.06 -2.72 10.06
N ALA A 113 -0.01 -3.56 9.04
CA ALA A 113 -0.42 -3.16 7.70
C ALA A 113 -1.94 -3.32 7.57
N VAL A 114 -2.65 -2.20 7.43
CA VAL A 114 -4.10 -2.18 7.27
C VAL A 114 -4.45 -1.92 5.82
N PRO A 115 -5.20 -2.83 5.15
CA PRO A 115 -5.51 -2.67 3.74
C PRO A 115 -6.68 -1.72 3.49
N TYR A 116 -6.52 -0.91 2.45
CA TYR A 116 -7.55 -0.12 1.78
C TYR A 116 -7.66 -0.61 0.35
N ASP A 117 -8.80 -1.12 -0.05
CA ASP A 117 -9.00 -1.69 -1.36
C ASP A 117 -9.70 -0.69 -2.28
N VAL A 118 -9.10 -0.46 -3.44
CA VAL A 118 -9.62 0.36 -4.52
C VAL A 118 -10.05 -0.56 -5.67
N PRO A 119 -11.32 -0.51 -6.14
CA PRO A 119 -11.74 -1.30 -7.28
C PRO A 119 -11.12 -0.78 -8.57
N VAL A 120 -10.67 -1.68 -9.43
CA VAL A 120 -10.23 -1.40 -10.80
C VAL A 120 -11.17 -2.11 -11.76
N ILE A 121 -12.02 -1.34 -12.41
CA ILE A 121 -13.10 -1.85 -13.26
C ILE A 121 -12.56 -1.98 -14.69
N GLY A 122 -12.83 -3.12 -15.33
CA GLY A 122 -12.50 -3.34 -16.73
C GLY A 122 -13.50 -2.70 -17.68
N ASN A 123 -13.07 -2.39 -18.89
CA ASN A 123 -13.94 -1.87 -19.94
C ASN A 123 -14.80 -3.01 -20.53
N ASP A 124 -16.12 -2.86 -20.47
CA ASP A 124 -17.11 -3.84 -20.98
C ASP A 124 -16.93 -5.27 -20.41
N THR A 125 -16.38 -5.42 -19.21
CA THR A 125 -16.21 -6.70 -18.54
C THR A 125 -16.93 -6.72 -17.19
N VAL A 126 -17.22 -7.92 -16.67
CA VAL A 126 -17.78 -8.09 -15.32
C VAL A 126 -16.69 -8.18 -14.24
N ASN A 127 -15.43 -8.31 -14.66
CA ASN A 127 -14.31 -8.43 -13.74
C ASN A 127 -13.98 -7.09 -13.08
N THR A 128 -13.77 -7.13 -11.78
CA THR A 128 -13.29 -5.98 -11.00
C THR A 128 -12.05 -6.41 -10.23
N ASN A 129 -10.92 -5.90 -10.64
CA ASN A 129 -9.65 -6.12 -9.95
C ASN A 129 -9.52 -5.22 -8.71
N THR A 130 -8.55 -5.49 -7.88
CA THR A 130 -8.33 -4.74 -6.64
C THR A 130 -6.92 -4.17 -6.62
N LEU A 131 -6.82 -2.85 -6.46
CA LEU A 131 -5.58 -2.21 -6.02
C LEU A 131 -5.63 -2.07 -4.51
N ARG A 132 -4.75 -2.78 -3.80
CA ARG A 132 -4.66 -2.76 -2.35
C ARG A 132 -3.60 -1.80 -1.88
N LEU A 133 -4.02 -0.80 -1.14
CA LEU A 133 -3.17 0.21 -0.53
C LEU A 133 -2.95 -0.15 0.94
N TRP A 134 -1.70 -0.33 1.34
CA TRP A 134 -1.34 -0.68 2.71
C TRP A 134 -1.00 0.56 3.54
N SER A 135 -1.75 0.79 4.62
CA SER A 135 -1.49 1.83 5.61
C SER A 135 -0.78 1.25 6.82
N ALA A 136 0.28 1.91 7.28
CA ALA A 136 0.99 1.55 8.50
C ALA A 136 0.24 2.10 9.72
N GLU A 137 -0.11 1.21 10.65
CA GLU A 137 -0.76 1.58 11.90
C GLU A 137 0.02 0.98 13.10
N PRO A 138 0.11 1.68 14.22
CA PRO A 138 0.85 1.21 15.38
C PRO A 138 0.24 -0.07 15.96
N SER A 139 1.09 -0.91 16.56
CA SER A 139 0.64 -2.07 17.33
C SER A 139 0.15 -1.66 18.71
N GLU A 140 -0.88 -2.36 19.20
CA GLU A 140 -1.35 -2.23 20.58
C GLU A 140 -0.35 -2.88 21.57
N ASP A 141 0.43 -3.85 21.10
CA ASP A 141 1.46 -4.55 21.87
C ASP A 141 2.82 -3.81 21.80
N PHE A 142 2.82 -2.54 22.19
CA PHE A 142 4.03 -1.74 22.20
C PHE A 142 4.87 -2.02 23.46
N PRO A 143 6.17 -2.34 23.33
CA PRO A 143 7.02 -2.57 24.49
C PRO A 143 7.16 -1.31 25.35
N SER A 144 6.85 -1.42 26.65
CA SER A 144 6.84 -0.29 27.61
C SER A 144 8.19 0.39 27.83
N ASN A 145 9.29 -0.20 27.35
CA ASN A 145 10.65 0.29 27.47
C ASN A 145 11.17 1.05 26.23
N HIS A 146 10.31 1.28 25.23
CA HIS A 146 10.66 2.02 24.02
C HIS A 146 10.11 3.45 24.06
N ASP A 147 10.76 4.33 23.32
CA ASP A 147 10.28 5.70 23.13
C ASP A 147 9.03 5.68 22.22
N PHE A 148 7.89 5.93 22.81
CA PHE A 148 6.59 5.95 22.13
C PHE A 148 6.54 6.98 20.99
N GLN A 149 7.10 8.17 21.21
CA GLN A 149 7.09 9.23 20.19
C GLN A 149 7.86 8.79 18.95
N ARG A 150 9.05 8.27 19.16
CA ARG A 150 9.89 7.75 18.09
C ARG A 150 9.20 6.62 17.33
N TYR A 151 8.55 5.70 18.05
CA TYR A 151 7.80 4.61 17.41
C TYR A 151 6.68 5.13 16.51
N ILE A 152 5.88 6.09 16.98
CA ILE A 152 4.81 6.69 16.17
C ILE A 152 5.35 7.42 14.95
N GLU A 153 6.48 8.13 15.08
CA GLU A 153 7.16 8.79 13.97
C GLU A 153 7.67 7.76 12.94
N ASP A 154 8.28 6.68 13.39
CA ASP A 154 8.74 5.57 12.55
C ASP A 154 7.58 4.92 11.79
N VAL A 155 6.45 4.65 12.44
CA VAL A 155 5.24 4.11 11.80
C VAL A 155 4.71 5.05 10.73
N ARG A 156 4.57 6.34 11.05
CA ARG A 156 4.07 7.36 10.11
C ARG A 156 4.98 7.54 8.91
N SER A 157 6.29 7.51 9.12
CA SER A 157 7.27 7.73 8.07
C SER A 157 7.13 6.75 6.89
N ILE A 158 6.65 5.52 7.15
CA ILE A 158 6.45 4.48 6.12
C ILE A 158 5.46 4.95 5.05
N CYS A 159 4.37 5.60 5.46
CA CYS A 159 3.30 6.02 4.54
C CYS A 159 3.35 7.51 4.18
N GLN A 160 4.26 8.29 4.74
CA GLN A 160 4.21 9.74 4.60
C GLN A 160 4.51 10.19 3.17
N ASN A 161 5.64 9.78 2.60
CA ASN A 161 6.11 10.27 1.31
C ASN A 161 6.36 9.15 0.31
N LEU A 162 5.91 9.34 -0.93
CA LEU A 162 6.15 8.42 -2.05
C LEU A 162 7.64 8.19 -2.31
N TYR A 163 8.45 9.26 -2.33
CA TYR A 163 9.90 9.19 -2.51
C TYR A 163 10.61 9.99 -1.40
N PRO A 164 10.91 9.36 -0.25
CA PRO A 164 11.75 10.01 0.75
C PRO A 164 13.17 10.19 0.21
N ASP A 165 13.86 11.23 0.70
CA ASP A 165 15.27 11.46 0.38
C ASP A 165 16.14 10.30 0.86
N ASP A 166 16.76 9.59 -0.07
CA ASP A 166 17.63 8.44 0.18
C ASP A 166 19.13 8.77 0.03
N SER A 167 19.50 10.03 0.04
CA SER A 167 20.89 10.48 0.04
C SER A 167 21.62 10.09 1.33
N THR A 168 20.89 9.91 2.43
CA THR A 168 21.41 9.57 3.75
C THR A 168 21.22 8.09 4.09
N PRO A 169 22.01 7.50 5.03
CA PRO A 169 21.78 6.14 5.52
C PRO A 169 20.35 5.94 6.12
N ALA A 170 19.83 6.95 6.81
CA ALA A 170 18.48 6.90 7.38
C ALA A 170 17.41 6.87 6.27
N GLY A 171 17.56 7.67 5.24
CA GLY A 171 16.65 7.67 4.10
C GLY A 171 16.68 6.36 3.32
N LYS A 172 17.87 5.78 3.10
CA LYS A 172 18.00 4.43 2.50
C LYS A 172 17.30 3.36 3.34
N MET A 173 17.44 3.42 4.66
CA MET A 173 16.75 2.51 5.57
C MET A 173 15.24 2.68 5.48
N LEU A 174 14.72 3.91 5.40
CA LEU A 174 13.30 4.17 5.25
C LEU A 174 12.77 3.59 3.92
N ARG A 175 13.50 3.77 2.82
CA ARG A 175 13.16 3.16 1.53
C ARG A 175 13.07 1.64 1.62
N LEU A 176 14.05 1.01 2.24
CA LEU A 176 14.03 -0.44 2.47
C LEU A 176 12.85 -0.88 3.37
N LYS A 177 12.55 -0.09 4.42
CA LYS A 177 11.36 -0.34 5.27
C LYS A 177 10.06 -0.27 4.47
N GLN A 178 9.91 0.71 3.59
CA GLN A 178 8.74 0.86 2.72
C GLN A 178 8.55 -0.36 1.81
N GLU A 179 9.60 -0.78 1.12
CA GLU A 179 9.57 -1.94 0.21
C GLU A 179 9.24 -3.24 0.97
N TYR A 180 9.92 -3.48 2.08
CA TYR A 180 9.66 -4.64 2.91
C TYR A 180 8.23 -4.64 3.48
N PHE A 181 7.71 -3.46 3.89
CA PHE A 181 6.40 -3.32 4.50
C PHE A 181 5.29 -3.85 3.59
N PHE A 182 5.13 -3.30 2.40
CA PHE A 182 4.01 -3.71 1.54
C PHE A 182 4.22 -5.08 0.90
N CYS A 183 5.46 -5.48 0.59
CA CYS A 183 5.76 -6.84 0.11
C CYS A 183 5.40 -7.89 1.15
N SER A 184 5.85 -7.69 2.40
CA SER A 184 5.52 -8.60 3.51
C SER A 184 4.00 -8.66 3.75
N ALA A 185 3.33 -7.50 3.73
CA ALA A 185 1.88 -7.44 3.92
C ALA A 185 1.12 -8.16 2.79
N GLY A 186 1.51 -7.90 1.54
CA GLY A 186 0.91 -8.53 0.35
C GLY A 186 1.06 -10.05 0.37
N ILE A 187 2.27 -10.55 0.59
CA ILE A 187 2.53 -12.00 0.65
C ILE A 187 1.75 -12.66 1.78
N GLN A 188 1.72 -12.09 2.98
CA GLN A 188 0.92 -12.61 4.09
C GLN A 188 -0.58 -12.68 3.74
N ALA A 189 -1.10 -11.67 3.06
CA ALA A 189 -2.50 -11.64 2.64
C ALA A 189 -2.80 -12.71 1.59
N ILE A 190 -1.91 -12.92 0.62
CA ILE A 190 -2.05 -13.95 -0.42
C ILE A 190 -2.00 -15.35 0.22
N ILE A 191 -1.02 -15.62 1.07
CA ILE A 191 -0.91 -16.90 1.80
C ILE A 191 -2.17 -17.15 2.64
N LYS A 192 -2.63 -16.14 3.38
CA LYS A 192 -3.85 -16.26 4.19
C LYS A 192 -5.10 -16.50 3.34
N ALA A 193 -5.19 -15.91 2.17
CA ALA A 193 -6.28 -16.16 1.22
C ALA A 193 -6.21 -17.59 0.66
N HIS A 194 -5.02 -18.06 0.29
CA HIS A 194 -4.79 -19.42 -0.19
C HIS A 194 -5.22 -20.46 0.84
N LEU A 195 -4.73 -20.34 2.08
CA LEU A 195 -5.02 -21.28 3.16
C LEU A 195 -6.49 -21.33 3.62
N ARG A 196 -7.33 -20.37 3.21
CA ARG A 196 -8.79 -20.48 3.39
C ARG A 196 -9.42 -21.50 2.45
N ASN A 197 -8.85 -21.67 1.28
CA ASN A 197 -9.41 -22.51 0.21
C ASN A 197 -8.67 -23.87 0.07
N TYR A 198 -7.43 -23.92 0.55
CA TYR A 198 -6.53 -25.08 0.41
C TYR A 198 -5.87 -25.40 1.75
N PRO A 199 -5.71 -26.68 2.12
CA PRO A 199 -5.22 -27.09 3.44
C PRO A 199 -3.71 -26.87 3.64
N SER A 200 -2.94 -26.68 2.55
CA SER A 200 -1.48 -26.50 2.58
C SER A 200 -1.02 -25.57 1.49
N LEU A 201 0.29 -25.26 1.46
CA LEU A 201 0.93 -24.46 0.42
C LEU A 201 1.51 -25.31 -0.74
N ASP A 202 1.30 -26.64 -0.75
CA ASP A 202 1.92 -27.53 -1.73
C ASP A 202 1.56 -27.19 -3.17
N ASN A 203 0.31 -26.75 -3.39
CA ASN A 203 -0.19 -26.33 -4.70
C ASN A 203 -0.21 -24.82 -4.89
N PHE A 204 0.50 -24.06 -4.05
CA PHE A 204 0.50 -22.59 -4.11
C PHE A 204 0.95 -22.07 -5.48
N HIS A 205 2.02 -22.65 -6.02
CA HIS A 205 2.59 -22.31 -7.32
C HIS A 205 1.68 -22.59 -8.51
N GLU A 206 0.66 -23.44 -8.36
CA GLU A 206 -0.33 -23.73 -9.39
C GLU A 206 -1.50 -22.75 -9.41
N LYS A 207 -1.70 -22.01 -8.30
CA LYS A 207 -2.88 -21.15 -8.06
C LYS A 207 -2.55 -19.67 -8.06
N HIS A 208 -1.30 -19.32 -7.94
CA HIS A 208 -0.82 -17.94 -7.85
C HIS A 208 0.39 -17.73 -8.77
N VAL A 209 0.34 -16.66 -9.54
CA VAL A 209 1.41 -16.23 -10.47
C VAL A 209 1.98 -14.90 -9.97
#